data_e4c5e32bfa8df43a31b70d9f0102082e
#
_entry.id   e4c5e32bfa8df43a31b70d9f0102082e
#
_cell.length_a   1.000
_cell.length_b   1.000
_cell.length_c   1.000
_cell.angle_alpha   90.00
_cell.angle_beta   90.00
_cell.angle_gamma   90.00
#
_symmetry.space_group_name_H-M   'P 1'
#
loop_
_entity.id
_entity.type
_entity.pdbx_description
1 polymer ?
#
loop_
_entity_poly.entity_id
_entity_poly.type
_entity_poly.pdbx_seq_one_letter_code
_entity_poly.pdbx_strand_id
1 'polypeptide(L)'
;MSHNQKIILIVGSIVIVVIVILSAFLVFPRDTQRVGPGMMGPGGMGPGMMRSMSVSVNSEYEFLVHMIPHHEEAVMSAEVLKENTEREEMKRFAEDIIRTQSEEVEQMTAWLEAWYPEKEHDINYQPMMRDYKNLRGDALDRAFLEDMIPHHMEAVMMSQQLLSRGLAEHEEVASLARNIRNTQRNEIRMMRNWMVQWSGNAQVTETRNRIILWTGIIALLVLIALVVLLIKVIFLRPIPDVSSGKSAKRLLDMRYVKGEISREEYLNTRKDLES
;
A
#
# COMPACT_ATOMS: atom_id res chain seq x y z
N MET A 1 33.08 -23.36 36.43
CA MET A 1 32.80 -22.78 35.09
C MET A 1 33.83 -21.70 34.82
N SER A 2 34.55 -21.80 33.71
CA SER A 2 35.58 -20.81 33.36
C SER A 2 34.90 -19.46 33.00
N HIS A 3 35.64 -18.37 33.11
CA HIS A 3 35.16 -17.02 32.75
C HIS A 3 34.60 -17.00 31.29
N ASN A 4 35.24 -17.72 30.37
CA ASN A 4 34.82 -17.82 28.97
C ASN A 4 33.50 -18.60 28.81
N GLN A 5 33.26 -19.64 29.63
CA GLN A 5 31.96 -20.37 29.60
C GLN A 5 30.80 -19.49 30.07
N LYS A 6 31.03 -18.60 31.05
CA LYS A 6 30.01 -17.65 31.50
C LYS A 6 29.66 -16.63 30.39
N ILE A 7 30.66 -16.14 29.67
CA ILE A 7 30.45 -15.17 28.56
C ILE A 7 29.67 -15.85 27.44
N ILE A 8 30.01 -17.06 27.04
CA ILE A 8 29.31 -17.81 25.98
C ILE A 8 27.84 -18.04 26.35
N LEU A 9 27.56 -18.39 27.61
CA LEU A 9 26.19 -18.57 28.09
C LEU A 9 25.39 -17.26 28.10
N ILE A 10 25.98 -16.16 28.52
CA ILE A 10 25.32 -14.84 28.53
C ILE A 10 25.01 -14.40 27.10
N VAL A 11 25.97 -14.51 26.19
CA VAL A 11 25.78 -14.14 24.77
C VAL A 11 24.72 -15.04 24.12
N GLY A 12 24.78 -16.36 24.35
CA GLY A 12 23.77 -17.29 23.85
C GLY A 12 22.37 -16.97 24.36
N SER A 13 22.22 -16.62 25.64
CA SER A 13 20.93 -16.23 26.23
C SER A 13 20.38 -14.95 25.61
N ILE A 14 21.22 -13.94 25.37
CA ILE A 14 20.81 -12.68 24.74
C ILE A 14 20.34 -12.94 23.31
N VAL A 15 21.05 -13.76 22.53
CA VAL A 15 20.65 -14.11 21.16
C VAL A 15 19.31 -14.82 21.14
N ILE A 16 19.07 -15.77 22.04
CA ILE A 16 17.78 -16.48 22.14
C ILE A 16 16.65 -15.51 22.49
N VAL A 17 16.85 -14.61 23.45
CA VAL A 17 15.85 -13.59 23.82
C VAL A 17 15.51 -12.67 22.66
N VAL A 18 16.51 -12.22 21.90
CA VAL A 18 16.30 -11.38 20.71
C VAL A 18 15.53 -12.14 19.62
N ILE A 19 15.85 -13.42 19.38
CA ILE A 19 15.12 -14.26 18.42
C ILE A 19 13.66 -14.47 18.85
N VAL A 20 13.40 -14.70 20.13
CA VAL A 20 12.04 -14.87 20.68
C VAL A 20 11.24 -13.57 20.57
N ILE A 21 11.84 -12.41 20.87
CA ILE A 21 11.18 -11.12 20.72
C ILE A 21 10.86 -10.83 19.24
N LEU A 22 11.79 -11.10 18.32
CA LEU A 22 11.57 -10.92 16.89
C LEU A 22 10.49 -11.88 16.34
N SER A 23 10.48 -13.14 16.78
CA SER A 23 9.43 -14.09 16.39
C SER A 23 8.06 -13.73 16.98
N ALA A 24 7.97 -13.19 18.19
CA ALA A 24 6.73 -12.71 18.76
C ALA A 24 6.14 -11.51 17.97
N PHE A 25 7.00 -10.64 17.45
CA PHE A 25 6.57 -9.54 16.55
C PHE A 25 6.08 -10.02 15.19
N LEU A 26 6.55 -11.16 14.70
CA LEU A 26 6.16 -11.77 13.42
C LEU A 26 4.87 -12.59 13.52
N VAL A 27 4.60 -13.21 14.68
CA VAL A 27 3.51 -14.17 14.88
C VAL A 27 2.23 -13.49 15.41
N PHE A 28 2.34 -12.33 16.07
CA PHE A 28 1.17 -11.57 16.51
C PHE A 28 0.98 -10.32 15.65
N PRO A 29 0.16 -10.37 14.57
CA PRO A 29 -0.36 -9.15 13.99
C PRO A 29 -1.18 -8.46 15.10
N ARG A 30 -0.71 -7.32 15.57
CA ARG A 30 -1.54 -6.45 16.38
C ARG A 30 -2.70 -6.02 15.49
N ASP A 31 -3.83 -6.65 15.70
CA ASP A 31 -5.13 -6.16 15.28
C ASP A 31 -5.37 -4.82 15.99
N THR A 32 -4.82 -3.76 15.42
CA THR A 32 -5.07 -2.40 15.88
C THR A 32 -5.96 -1.72 14.87
N GLN A 33 -7.17 -1.54 15.33
CA GLN A 33 -8.24 -0.70 14.82
C GLN A 33 -9.26 -1.40 13.91
N ARG A 34 -10.34 -1.83 14.56
CA ARG A 34 -11.67 -1.60 14.03
C ARG A 34 -11.74 -0.14 13.58
N VAL A 35 -11.57 0.09 12.30
CA VAL A 35 -12.06 1.31 11.68
C VAL A 35 -13.59 1.17 11.79
N GLY A 36 -14.16 1.80 12.80
CA GLY A 36 -15.59 2.10 12.80
C GLY A 36 -15.94 2.81 11.50
N PRO A 37 -17.22 2.88 11.10
CA PRO A 37 -17.63 3.64 9.93
C PRO A 37 -17.12 5.08 10.14
N GLY A 38 -15.96 5.36 9.55
CA GLY A 38 -15.29 6.64 9.69
C GLY A 38 -16.18 7.70 9.11
N MET A 39 -16.62 8.61 9.98
CA MET A 39 -17.06 9.93 9.58
C MET A 39 -16.13 10.41 8.45
N MET A 40 -16.73 10.84 7.34
CA MET A 40 -16.08 11.68 6.35
C MET A 40 -15.34 12.77 7.11
N GLY A 41 -14.00 12.71 7.09
CA GLY A 41 -13.21 13.85 7.55
C GLY A 41 -13.57 15.05 6.68
N PRO A 42 -13.35 16.30 7.13
CA PRO A 42 -13.57 17.49 6.34
C PRO A 42 -12.45 17.62 5.29
N GLY A 43 -12.35 16.65 4.42
CA GLY A 43 -11.68 16.76 3.13
C GLY A 43 -12.62 17.56 2.24
N GLY A 44 -12.26 18.80 1.97
CA GLY A 44 -13.08 19.70 1.19
C GLY A 44 -13.54 19.02 -0.10
N MET A 45 -14.82 19.19 -0.41
CA MET A 45 -15.37 18.84 -1.72
C MET A 45 -14.47 19.46 -2.78
N GLY A 46 -13.84 18.61 -3.61
CA GLY A 46 -13.02 19.10 -4.71
C GLY A 46 -13.84 19.99 -5.64
N PRO A 47 -13.21 20.88 -6.42
CA PRO A 47 -13.90 21.79 -7.33
C PRO A 47 -14.92 21.11 -8.26
N GLY A 48 -14.68 19.86 -8.64
CA GLY A 48 -15.60 19.05 -9.44
C GLY A 48 -16.91 18.72 -8.72
N MET A 49 -16.87 18.45 -7.41
CA MET A 49 -18.06 18.07 -6.63
C MET A 49 -19.01 19.27 -6.37
N MET A 50 -18.49 20.49 -6.31
CA MET A 50 -19.33 21.71 -6.24
C MET A 50 -19.97 22.04 -7.59
N ARG A 51 -19.35 21.65 -8.70
CA ARG A 51 -19.83 21.96 -10.04
C ARG A 51 -20.93 20.99 -10.49
N SER A 52 -20.86 19.72 -10.11
CA SER A 52 -21.88 18.71 -10.45
C SER A 52 -23.24 18.94 -9.78
N MET A 53 -23.31 19.83 -8.82
CA MET A 53 -24.59 20.28 -8.22
C MET A 53 -25.32 21.36 -9.02
N SER A 54 -24.79 21.80 -10.16
CA SER A 54 -25.30 22.99 -10.88
C SER A 54 -26.16 22.70 -12.10
N VAL A 55 -26.15 21.45 -12.63
CA VAL A 55 -27.00 21.13 -13.80
C VAL A 55 -28.43 20.93 -13.34
N SER A 56 -29.31 21.85 -13.73
CA SER A 56 -30.75 21.78 -13.51
C SER A 56 -31.43 21.36 -14.80
N VAL A 57 -32.14 20.24 -14.77
CA VAL A 57 -32.97 19.76 -15.88
C VAL A 57 -34.38 20.28 -15.68
N ASN A 58 -34.90 21.06 -16.66
CA ASN A 58 -36.24 21.68 -16.60
C ASN A 58 -37.19 21.19 -17.70
N SER A 59 -36.69 20.33 -18.60
CA SER A 59 -37.48 19.66 -19.64
C SER A 59 -36.81 18.34 -20.05
N GLU A 60 -37.54 17.50 -20.79
CA GLU A 60 -37.01 16.30 -21.42
C GLU A 60 -35.92 16.66 -22.44
N TYR A 61 -36.15 17.70 -23.23
CA TYR A 61 -35.14 18.19 -24.17
C TYR A 61 -33.82 18.55 -23.47
N GLU A 62 -33.87 19.30 -22.37
CA GLU A 62 -32.65 19.65 -21.61
C GLU A 62 -31.97 18.40 -21.03
N PHE A 63 -32.74 17.41 -20.59
CA PHE A 63 -32.17 16.13 -20.14
C PHE A 63 -31.36 15.45 -21.27
N LEU A 64 -31.94 15.35 -22.46
CA LEU A 64 -31.28 14.68 -23.60
C LEU A 64 -30.00 15.42 -24.04
N VAL A 65 -30.07 16.75 -24.25
CA VAL A 65 -28.91 17.51 -24.74
C VAL A 65 -27.77 17.58 -23.73
N HIS A 66 -28.05 17.49 -22.44
CA HIS A 66 -27.01 17.42 -21.42
C HIS A 66 -26.45 16.01 -21.23
N MET A 67 -27.29 14.97 -21.33
CA MET A 67 -26.89 13.59 -21.09
C MET A 67 -26.02 13.01 -22.21
N ILE A 68 -26.22 13.43 -23.46
CA ILE A 68 -25.44 12.97 -24.61
C ILE A 68 -23.94 13.27 -24.41
N PRO A 69 -23.48 14.52 -24.34
CA PRO A 69 -22.05 14.81 -24.19
C PRO A 69 -21.48 14.31 -22.86
N HIS A 70 -22.32 14.20 -21.82
CA HIS A 70 -21.92 13.58 -20.56
C HIS A 70 -21.58 12.10 -20.75
N HIS A 71 -22.37 11.35 -21.50
CA HIS A 71 -22.08 9.93 -21.80
C HIS A 71 -20.92 9.78 -22.78
N GLU A 72 -20.79 10.65 -23.78
CA GLU A 72 -19.64 10.66 -24.69
C GLU A 72 -18.31 10.84 -23.95
N GLU A 73 -18.27 11.72 -22.95
CA GLU A 73 -17.08 11.91 -22.09
C GLU A 73 -16.73 10.63 -21.33
N ALA A 74 -17.73 9.93 -20.77
CA ALA A 74 -17.52 8.68 -20.08
C ALA A 74 -16.96 7.59 -21.01
N VAL A 75 -17.50 7.49 -22.24
CA VAL A 75 -17.03 6.56 -23.28
C VAL A 75 -15.57 6.83 -23.62
N MET A 76 -15.23 8.07 -23.96
CA MET A 76 -13.84 8.45 -24.28
C MET A 76 -12.88 8.15 -23.11
N SER A 77 -13.29 8.42 -21.90
CA SER A 77 -12.49 8.14 -20.70
C SER A 77 -12.32 6.64 -20.45
N ALA A 78 -13.37 5.86 -20.70
CA ALA A 78 -13.34 4.40 -20.55
C ALA A 78 -12.47 3.74 -21.63
N GLU A 79 -12.39 4.28 -22.84
CA GLU A 79 -11.46 3.82 -23.88
C GLU A 79 -9.99 3.94 -23.40
N VAL A 80 -9.62 5.09 -22.83
CA VAL A 80 -8.27 5.27 -22.27
C VAL A 80 -8.01 4.29 -21.11
N LEU A 81 -9.00 4.08 -20.24
CA LEU A 81 -8.89 3.11 -19.15
C LEU A 81 -8.67 1.70 -19.67
N LYS A 82 -9.50 1.24 -20.61
CA LYS A 82 -9.44 -0.09 -21.19
C LYS A 82 -8.05 -0.43 -21.75
N GLU A 83 -7.42 0.51 -22.43
CA GLU A 83 -6.10 0.34 -23.06
C GLU A 83 -4.95 0.35 -22.07
N ASN A 84 -5.08 1.00 -20.92
CA ASN A 84 -3.96 1.34 -20.04
C ASN A 84 -4.06 0.81 -18.61
N THR A 85 -5.16 0.13 -18.25
CA THR A 85 -5.29 -0.57 -16.97
C THR A 85 -4.67 -1.97 -17.04
N GLU A 86 -4.13 -2.42 -15.91
CA GLU A 86 -3.64 -3.79 -15.75
C GLU A 86 -4.66 -4.70 -15.04
N ARG A 87 -5.78 -4.14 -14.55
CA ARG A 87 -6.80 -4.87 -13.79
C ARG A 87 -7.92 -5.36 -14.71
N GLU A 88 -8.14 -6.66 -14.72
CA GLU A 88 -9.20 -7.28 -15.54
C GLU A 88 -10.61 -6.81 -15.16
N GLU A 89 -10.87 -6.51 -13.89
CA GLU A 89 -12.14 -5.92 -13.45
C GLU A 89 -12.34 -4.51 -14.00
N MET A 90 -11.28 -3.70 -14.10
CA MET A 90 -11.35 -2.36 -14.68
C MET A 90 -11.52 -2.39 -16.20
N LYS A 91 -10.88 -3.35 -16.89
CA LYS A 91 -11.09 -3.55 -18.34
C LYS A 91 -12.53 -3.88 -18.65
N ARG A 92 -13.10 -4.86 -17.92
CA ARG A 92 -14.51 -5.24 -18.10
C ARG A 92 -15.45 -4.08 -17.80
N PHE A 93 -15.17 -3.34 -16.74
CA PHE A 93 -15.97 -2.16 -16.38
C PHE A 93 -15.90 -1.08 -17.47
N ALA A 94 -14.73 -0.82 -18.04
CA ALA A 94 -14.57 0.09 -19.18
C ALA A 94 -15.34 -0.39 -20.41
N GLU A 95 -15.28 -1.68 -20.73
CA GLU A 95 -16.03 -2.29 -21.84
C GLU A 95 -17.55 -2.17 -21.67
N ASP A 96 -18.04 -2.36 -20.43
CA ASP A 96 -19.46 -2.19 -20.11
C ASP A 96 -19.90 -0.74 -20.25
N ILE A 97 -19.12 0.24 -19.79
CA ILE A 97 -19.39 1.68 -19.98
C ILE A 97 -19.44 2.01 -21.48
N ILE A 98 -18.41 1.63 -22.24
CA ILE A 98 -18.33 1.92 -23.68
C ILE A 98 -19.57 1.39 -24.39
N ARG A 99 -19.91 0.12 -24.18
CA ARG A 99 -21.05 -0.50 -24.83
C ARG A 99 -22.38 0.16 -24.43
N THR A 100 -22.64 0.25 -23.12
CA THR A 100 -23.94 0.70 -22.62
C THR A 100 -24.18 2.17 -22.91
N GLN A 101 -23.19 3.02 -22.64
CA GLN A 101 -23.37 4.46 -22.80
C GLN A 101 -23.30 4.90 -24.28
N SER A 102 -22.59 4.18 -25.15
CA SER A 102 -22.70 4.41 -26.62
C SER A 102 -24.09 4.08 -27.14
N GLU A 103 -24.70 2.97 -26.73
CA GLU A 103 -26.08 2.63 -27.08
C GLU A 103 -27.08 3.70 -26.60
N GLU A 104 -26.89 4.22 -25.38
CA GLU A 104 -27.73 5.26 -24.81
C GLU A 104 -27.55 6.61 -25.55
N VAL A 105 -26.32 6.97 -25.96
CA VAL A 105 -26.05 8.14 -26.82
C VAL A 105 -26.77 8.03 -28.16
N GLU A 106 -26.66 6.89 -28.86
CA GLU A 106 -27.35 6.64 -30.13
C GLU A 106 -28.86 6.81 -29.98
N GLN A 107 -29.45 6.25 -28.95
CA GLN A 107 -30.90 6.35 -28.69
C GLN A 107 -31.30 7.80 -28.43
N MET A 108 -30.62 8.52 -27.57
CA MET A 108 -30.93 9.92 -27.22
C MET A 108 -30.76 10.85 -28.42
N THR A 109 -29.74 10.63 -29.23
CA THR A 109 -29.52 11.41 -30.47
C THR A 109 -30.65 11.19 -31.46
N ALA A 110 -31.06 9.95 -31.70
CA ALA A 110 -32.18 9.64 -32.58
C ALA A 110 -33.50 10.27 -32.07
N TRP A 111 -33.73 10.32 -30.77
CA TRP A 111 -34.90 10.99 -30.18
C TRP A 111 -34.84 12.52 -30.31
N LEU A 112 -33.68 13.12 -30.14
CA LEU A 112 -33.51 14.58 -30.36
C LEU A 112 -33.83 14.95 -31.82
N GLU A 113 -33.29 14.20 -32.77
CA GLU A 113 -33.55 14.42 -34.21
C GLU A 113 -35.01 14.21 -34.56
N ALA A 114 -35.68 13.20 -34.01
CA ALA A 114 -37.06 12.87 -34.32
C ALA A 114 -38.07 13.83 -33.66
N TRP A 115 -37.85 14.25 -32.42
CA TRP A 115 -38.85 14.98 -31.66
C TRP A 115 -38.56 16.47 -31.49
N TYR A 116 -37.28 16.87 -31.67
CA TYR A 116 -36.84 18.26 -31.47
C TYR A 116 -36.02 18.82 -32.66
N PRO A 117 -36.40 18.54 -33.93
CA PRO A 117 -35.55 18.87 -35.09
C PRO A 117 -35.29 20.38 -35.27
N GLU A 118 -36.14 21.24 -34.71
CA GLU A 118 -36.02 22.69 -34.82
C GLU A 118 -35.22 23.32 -33.67
N LYS A 119 -34.75 22.51 -32.69
CA LYS A 119 -33.96 23.00 -31.56
C LYS A 119 -32.48 22.83 -31.85
N GLU A 120 -31.68 23.75 -31.31
CA GLU A 120 -30.22 23.64 -31.34
C GLU A 120 -29.77 22.55 -30.34
N HIS A 121 -29.03 21.58 -30.82
CA HIS A 121 -28.60 20.44 -30.00
C HIS A 121 -27.18 20.57 -29.42
N ASP A 122 -26.46 21.63 -29.82
CA ASP A 122 -25.12 21.93 -29.29
C ASP A 122 -25.22 22.74 -27.99
N ILE A 123 -24.54 22.23 -26.96
CA ILE A 123 -24.42 22.90 -25.68
C ILE A 123 -22.95 23.12 -25.33
N ASN A 124 -22.66 24.14 -24.58
CA ASN A 124 -21.32 24.35 -24.04
C ASN A 124 -21.06 23.38 -22.88
N TYR A 125 -20.81 22.10 -23.21
CA TYR A 125 -20.48 21.08 -22.22
C TYR A 125 -19.12 21.34 -21.61
N GLN A 126 -19.02 21.21 -20.29
CA GLN A 126 -17.78 21.37 -19.55
C GLN A 126 -17.30 20.01 -19.04
N PRO A 127 -16.16 19.50 -19.54
CA PRO A 127 -15.65 18.20 -19.12
C PRO A 127 -15.41 18.10 -17.61
N MET A 128 -15.78 16.96 -17.05
CA MET A 128 -15.60 16.62 -15.63
C MET A 128 -14.42 15.71 -15.38
N MET A 129 -14.05 14.91 -16.39
CA MET A 129 -12.96 13.95 -16.30
C MET A 129 -11.61 14.63 -16.58
N ARG A 130 -10.58 14.25 -15.82
CA ARG A 130 -9.21 14.74 -16.07
C ARG A 130 -8.59 14.11 -17.31
N ASP A 131 -7.48 14.69 -17.79
CA ASP A 131 -6.68 14.06 -18.84
C ASP A 131 -5.83 12.90 -18.25
N TYR A 132 -6.07 11.68 -18.73
CA TYR A 132 -5.40 10.44 -18.26
C TYR A 132 -4.16 10.06 -19.07
N LYS A 133 -3.74 10.84 -20.08
CA LYS A 133 -2.67 10.48 -21.03
C LYS A 133 -1.37 9.99 -20.38
N ASN A 134 -1.03 10.51 -19.20
CA ASN A 134 0.20 10.21 -18.50
C ASN A 134 0.02 9.22 -17.35
N LEU A 135 -1.18 8.66 -17.16
CA LEU A 135 -1.48 7.72 -16.09
C LEU A 135 -1.52 6.29 -16.62
N ARG A 136 -1.06 5.33 -15.81
CA ARG A 136 -1.06 3.90 -16.12
C ARG A 136 -1.30 3.09 -14.85
N GLY A 137 -1.80 1.85 -15.01
CA GLY A 137 -1.99 0.89 -13.92
C GLY A 137 -2.77 1.46 -12.75
N ASP A 138 -2.34 1.18 -11.52
CA ASP A 138 -3.02 1.60 -10.28
C ASP A 138 -3.28 3.11 -10.18
N ALA A 139 -2.39 3.94 -10.72
CA ALA A 139 -2.57 5.40 -10.70
C ALA A 139 -3.70 5.85 -11.62
N LEU A 140 -3.82 5.22 -12.80
CA LEU A 140 -4.91 5.44 -13.74
C LEU A 140 -6.23 4.94 -13.13
N ASP A 141 -6.26 3.72 -12.63
CA ASP A 141 -7.46 3.11 -12.04
C ASP A 141 -8.03 3.98 -10.93
N ARG A 142 -7.17 4.45 -10.02
CA ARG A 142 -7.59 5.35 -8.95
C ARG A 142 -8.13 6.68 -9.46
N ALA A 143 -7.41 7.33 -10.37
CA ALA A 143 -7.81 8.60 -10.94
C ALA A 143 -9.15 8.50 -11.67
N PHE A 144 -9.34 7.42 -12.45
CA PHE A 144 -10.59 7.14 -13.14
C PHE A 144 -11.76 6.97 -12.16
N LEU A 145 -11.59 6.18 -11.09
CA LEU A 145 -12.65 5.99 -10.09
C LEU A 145 -12.99 7.28 -9.34
N GLU A 146 -11.98 8.11 -9.02
CA GLU A 146 -12.17 9.41 -8.35
C GLU A 146 -13.00 10.37 -9.20
N ASP A 147 -12.85 10.34 -10.52
CA ASP A 147 -13.59 11.23 -11.45
C ASP A 147 -14.93 10.60 -11.86
N MET A 148 -14.99 9.30 -12.14
CA MET A 148 -16.20 8.62 -12.62
C MET A 148 -17.30 8.56 -11.54
N ILE A 149 -16.94 8.50 -10.26
CA ILE A 149 -17.95 8.53 -9.20
C ILE A 149 -18.77 9.83 -9.20
N PRO A 150 -18.17 11.04 -9.15
CA PRO A 150 -18.94 12.28 -9.25
C PRO A 150 -19.61 12.44 -10.62
N HIS A 151 -19.01 12.00 -11.71
CA HIS A 151 -19.59 11.98 -13.04
C HIS A 151 -20.91 11.17 -13.05
N HIS A 152 -20.90 9.94 -12.58
CA HIS A 152 -22.11 9.12 -12.45
C HIS A 152 -23.15 9.73 -11.48
N MET A 153 -22.69 10.41 -10.42
CA MET A 153 -23.63 11.10 -9.53
C MET A 153 -24.41 12.21 -10.24
N GLU A 154 -23.81 12.90 -11.19
CA GLU A 154 -24.49 13.92 -11.99
C GLU A 154 -25.57 13.33 -12.88
N ALA A 155 -25.29 12.25 -13.63
CA ALA A 155 -26.30 11.56 -14.44
C ALA A 155 -27.48 11.01 -13.59
N VAL A 156 -27.16 10.48 -12.39
CA VAL A 156 -28.17 10.06 -11.42
C VAL A 156 -29.05 11.24 -10.97
N MET A 157 -28.47 12.40 -10.74
CA MET A 157 -29.22 13.59 -10.33
C MET A 157 -30.09 14.14 -11.48
N MET A 158 -29.56 14.25 -12.71
CA MET A 158 -30.33 14.68 -13.88
C MET A 158 -31.52 13.74 -14.13
N SER A 159 -31.27 12.42 -14.09
CA SER A 159 -32.32 11.40 -14.22
C SER A 159 -33.38 11.51 -13.11
N GLN A 160 -32.96 11.75 -11.86
CA GLN A 160 -33.85 11.91 -10.74
C GLN A 160 -34.70 13.18 -10.86
N GLN A 161 -34.14 14.30 -11.34
CA GLN A 161 -34.87 15.55 -11.58
C GLN A 161 -35.94 15.36 -12.64
N LEU A 162 -35.58 14.77 -13.79
CA LEU A 162 -36.53 14.47 -14.87
C LEU A 162 -37.73 13.66 -14.33
N LEU A 163 -37.45 12.57 -13.64
CA LEU A 163 -38.49 11.64 -13.15
C LEU A 163 -39.34 12.24 -12.02
N SER A 164 -38.70 12.85 -11.01
CA SER A 164 -39.42 13.35 -9.84
C SER A 164 -40.27 14.58 -10.10
N ARG A 165 -39.93 15.34 -11.12
CA ARG A 165 -40.67 16.54 -11.53
C ARG A 165 -41.68 16.25 -12.65
N GLY A 166 -41.74 15.00 -13.15
CA GLY A 166 -42.66 14.60 -14.21
C GLY A 166 -42.38 15.33 -15.53
N LEU A 167 -41.09 15.55 -15.85
CA LEU A 167 -40.66 16.32 -17.03
C LEU A 167 -40.52 15.45 -18.28
N ALA A 168 -40.57 14.13 -18.15
CA ALA A 168 -40.52 13.22 -19.31
C ALA A 168 -41.85 13.28 -20.08
N GLU A 169 -41.77 13.66 -21.35
CA GLU A 169 -42.88 13.73 -22.29
C GLU A 169 -43.11 12.40 -22.98
N HIS A 170 -42.02 11.61 -23.12
CA HIS A 170 -42.03 10.29 -23.76
C HIS A 170 -41.66 9.23 -22.71
N GLU A 171 -42.41 8.08 -22.73
CA GLU A 171 -42.16 6.98 -21.79
C GLU A 171 -40.80 6.29 -22.03
N GLU A 172 -40.30 6.32 -23.24
CA GLU A 172 -38.99 5.84 -23.64
C GLU A 172 -37.88 6.59 -22.87
N VAL A 173 -37.96 7.91 -22.78
CA VAL A 173 -37.01 8.74 -22.04
C VAL A 173 -37.17 8.53 -20.54
N ALA A 174 -38.39 8.42 -20.04
CA ALA A 174 -38.62 8.07 -18.64
C ALA A 174 -38.03 6.70 -18.28
N SER A 175 -38.16 5.71 -19.20
CA SER A 175 -37.57 4.39 -19.03
C SER A 175 -36.04 4.42 -19.02
N LEU A 176 -35.44 5.13 -19.99
CA LEU A 176 -33.98 5.34 -20.03
C LEU A 176 -33.46 6.02 -18.76
N ALA A 177 -34.09 7.10 -18.32
CA ALA A 177 -33.70 7.80 -17.11
C ALA A 177 -33.78 6.91 -15.84
N ARG A 178 -34.78 5.99 -15.77
CA ARG A 178 -34.82 5.00 -14.70
C ARG A 178 -33.65 4.01 -14.77
N ASN A 179 -33.30 3.57 -15.96
CA ASN A 179 -32.19 2.65 -16.19
C ASN A 179 -30.84 3.30 -15.84
N ILE A 180 -30.55 4.48 -16.38
CA ILE A 180 -29.34 5.28 -16.06
C ILE A 180 -29.20 5.45 -14.56
N ARG A 181 -30.26 5.96 -13.90
CA ARG A 181 -30.25 6.16 -12.45
C ARG A 181 -29.93 4.89 -11.67
N ASN A 182 -30.51 3.78 -12.02
CA ASN A 182 -30.38 2.53 -11.28
C ASN A 182 -29.02 1.86 -11.55
N THR A 183 -28.60 1.80 -12.79
CA THR A 183 -27.32 1.22 -13.20
C THR A 183 -26.17 2.02 -12.62
N GLN A 184 -26.14 3.33 -12.81
CA GLN A 184 -25.04 4.16 -12.33
C GLN A 184 -24.97 4.26 -10.81
N ARG A 185 -26.09 4.15 -10.08
CA ARG A 185 -26.05 3.98 -8.61
C ARG A 185 -25.37 2.66 -8.19
N ASN A 186 -25.55 1.59 -8.95
CA ASN A 186 -24.89 0.32 -8.67
C ASN A 186 -23.38 0.44 -8.94
N GLU A 187 -23.02 1.06 -10.05
CA GLU A 187 -21.63 1.30 -10.44
C GLU A 187 -20.90 2.20 -9.45
N ILE A 188 -21.53 3.27 -8.96
CA ILE A 188 -20.98 4.10 -7.87
C ILE A 188 -20.66 3.25 -6.63
N ARG A 189 -21.58 2.33 -6.24
CA ARG A 189 -21.33 1.45 -5.09
C ARG A 189 -20.16 0.50 -5.34
N MET A 190 -20.08 -0.07 -6.53
CA MET A 190 -18.99 -0.96 -6.94
C MET A 190 -17.65 -0.22 -6.95
N MET A 191 -17.56 0.95 -7.57
CA MET A 191 -16.37 1.79 -7.62
C MET A 191 -15.87 2.18 -6.21
N ARG A 192 -16.77 2.59 -5.33
CA ARG A 192 -16.43 2.90 -3.91
C ARG A 192 -15.88 1.69 -3.17
N ASN A 193 -16.44 0.50 -3.41
CA ASN A 193 -15.93 -0.73 -2.81
C ASN A 193 -14.52 -1.05 -3.30
N TRP A 194 -14.23 -0.89 -4.60
CA TRP A 194 -12.89 -1.07 -5.13
C TRP A 194 -11.90 -0.07 -4.52
N MET A 195 -12.25 1.21 -4.41
CA MET A 195 -11.39 2.20 -3.77
C MET A 195 -11.03 1.83 -2.33
N VAL A 196 -12.00 1.33 -1.55
CA VAL A 196 -11.75 0.88 -0.16
C VAL A 196 -10.85 -0.35 -0.13
N GLN A 197 -11.14 -1.36 -0.95
CA GLN A 197 -10.35 -2.60 -1.02
C GLN A 197 -8.90 -2.35 -1.44
N TRP A 198 -8.68 -1.52 -2.45
CA TRP A 198 -7.34 -1.25 -2.96
C TRP A 198 -6.54 -0.32 -2.04
N SER A 199 -7.19 0.62 -1.37
CA SER A 199 -6.54 1.45 -0.35
C SER A 199 -6.11 0.62 0.86
N GLY A 200 -6.93 -0.31 1.32
CA GLY A 200 -6.60 -1.24 2.40
C GLY A 200 -5.42 -2.14 2.04
N ASN A 201 -5.42 -2.71 0.85
CA ASN A 201 -4.33 -3.57 0.37
C ASN A 201 -3.01 -2.81 0.21
N ALA A 202 -3.03 -1.57 -0.28
CA ALA A 202 -1.84 -0.73 -0.40
C ALA A 202 -1.21 -0.43 0.96
N GLN A 203 -2.01 -0.08 1.98
CA GLN A 203 -1.53 0.17 3.35
C GLN A 203 -0.93 -1.09 4.00
N VAL A 204 -1.59 -2.25 3.83
CA VAL A 204 -1.07 -3.53 4.36
C VAL A 204 0.26 -3.88 3.71
N THR A 205 0.38 -3.70 2.39
CA THR A 205 1.62 -4.01 1.65
C THR A 205 2.74 -3.06 2.05
N GLU A 206 2.49 -1.76 2.17
CA GLU A 206 3.49 -0.79 2.60
C GLU A 206 3.96 -1.06 4.04
N THR A 207 3.04 -1.32 4.95
CA THR A 207 3.36 -1.65 6.34
C THR A 207 4.19 -2.93 6.42
N ARG A 208 3.84 -3.97 5.66
CA ARG A 208 4.61 -5.22 5.58
C ARG A 208 6.03 -4.99 5.06
N ASN A 209 6.18 -4.21 3.99
CA ASN A 209 7.49 -3.92 3.41
C ASN A 209 8.37 -3.12 4.37
N ARG A 210 7.80 -2.15 5.10
CA ARG A 210 8.50 -1.41 6.16
C ARG A 210 8.94 -2.32 7.30
N ILE A 211 8.09 -3.24 7.75
CA ILE A 211 8.44 -4.21 8.79
C ILE A 211 9.60 -5.09 8.32
N ILE A 212 9.56 -5.64 7.11
CA ILE A 212 10.63 -6.48 6.54
C ILE A 212 11.94 -5.70 6.47
N LEU A 213 11.91 -4.45 6.01
CA LEU A 213 13.10 -3.60 5.95
C LEU A 213 13.71 -3.37 7.33
N TRP A 214 12.90 -2.98 8.32
CA TRP A 214 13.37 -2.70 9.67
C TRP A 214 13.88 -3.97 10.38
N THR A 215 13.22 -5.12 10.20
CA THR A 215 13.71 -6.40 10.75
C THR A 215 15.04 -6.80 10.13
N GLY A 216 15.24 -6.58 8.84
CA GLY A 216 16.52 -6.80 8.16
C GLY A 216 17.65 -5.91 8.71
N ILE A 217 17.38 -4.62 8.90
CA ILE A 217 18.35 -3.68 9.49
C ILE A 217 18.73 -4.08 10.92
N ILE A 218 17.76 -4.43 11.75
CA ILE A 218 18.00 -4.85 13.14
C ILE A 218 18.82 -6.14 13.17
N ALA A 219 18.50 -7.12 12.32
CA ALA A 219 19.26 -8.37 12.23
C ALA A 219 20.72 -8.12 11.83
N LEU A 220 20.96 -7.21 10.88
CA LEU A 220 22.31 -6.82 10.46
C LEU A 220 23.08 -6.16 11.60
N LEU A 221 22.46 -5.24 12.33
CA LEU A 221 23.10 -4.57 13.47
C LEU A 221 23.46 -5.55 14.60
N VAL A 222 22.59 -6.52 14.89
CA VAL A 222 22.86 -7.59 15.85
C VAL A 222 24.04 -8.44 15.39
N LEU A 223 24.10 -8.80 14.11
CA LEU A 223 25.21 -9.56 13.55
C LEU A 223 26.55 -8.80 13.68
N ILE A 224 26.57 -7.51 13.36
CA ILE A 224 27.75 -6.66 13.51
C ILE A 224 28.19 -6.60 14.97
N ALA A 225 27.26 -6.43 15.92
CA ALA A 225 27.57 -6.40 17.33
C ALA A 225 28.17 -7.73 17.82
N LEU A 226 27.64 -8.86 17.34
CA LEU A 226 28.20 -10.18 17.66
C LEU A 226 29.60 -10.39 17.09
N VAL A 227 29.86 -9.94 15.86
CA VAL A 227 31.20 -9.98 15.25
C VAL A 227 32.19 -9.13 16.04
N VAL A 228 31.81 -7.92 16.43
CA VAL A 228 32.66 -7.04 17.26
C VAL A 228 32.95 -7.67 18.61
N LEU A 229 31.94 -8.30 19.24
CA LEU A 229 32.13 -9.00 20.51
C LEU A 229 33.07 -10.19 20.35
N LEU A 230 32.94 -10.96 19.29
CA LEU A 230 33.81 -12.09 18.97
C LEU A 230 35.27 -11.63 18.79
N ILE A 231 35.48 -10.56 18.04
CA ILE A 231 36.80 -9.94 17.87
C ILE A 231 37.37 -9.53 19.23
N LYS A 232 36.58 -8.85 20.09
CA LYS A 232 37.04 -8.52 21.42
C LYS A 232 37.43 -9.75 22.26
N VAL A 233 36.68 -10.82 22.22
CA VAL A 233 36.98 -12.06 22.94
C VAL A 233 38.25 -12.73 22.42
N ILE A 234 38.50 -12.67 21.13
CA ILE A 234 39.68 -13.32 20.48
C ILE A 234 40.94 -12.46 20.73
N PHE A 235 40.87 -11.13 20.49
CA PHE A 235 42.06 -10.26 20.49
C PHE A 235 42.36 -9.60 21.83
N LEU A 236 41.37 -9.47 22.74
CA LEU A 236 41.57 -8.94 24.06
C LEU A 236 41.69 -10.03 25.13
N ARG A 237 42.10 -11.25 24.76
CA ARG A 237 42.51 -12.23 25.79
C ARG A 237 43.69 -11.63 26.53
N PRO A 238 43.62 -11.50 27.85
CA PRO A 238 44.81 -11.10 28.59
C PRO A 238 45.91 -12.12 28.26
N ILE A 239 47.02 -11.64 27.73
CA ILE A 239 48.24 -12.47 27.64
C ILE A 239 48.49 -12.98 29.04
N PRO A 240 48.58 -14.31 29.27
CA PRO A 240 48.85 -14.82 30.58
C PRO A 240 50.14 -14.12 31.07
N ASP A 241 50.05 -13.48 32.22
CA ASP A 241 51.19 -12.79 32.81
C ASP A 241 52.29 -13.80 33.09
N VAL A 242 53.23 -13.85 32.18
CA VAL A 242 54.42 -14.71 32.29
C VAL A 242 55.37 -14.21 33.39
N SER A 243 55.10 -13.00 33.95
CA SER A 243 55.93 -12.36 34.96
C SER A 243 55.65 -12.85 36.39
N SER A 244 54.63 -13.67 36.62
CA SER A 244 54.42 -14.22 37.95
C SER A 244 55.45 -15.34 38.20
N GLY A 245 56.24 -15.21 39.18
CA GLY A 245 57.25 -16.22 39.60
C GLY A 245 56.70 -17.65 39.74
N LYS A 246 55.36 -17.80 39.86
CA LYS A 246 54.63 -19.06 39.80
C LYS A 246 54.66 -19.75 38.43
N SER A 247 54.70 -19.01 37.33
CA SER A 247 54.77 -19.57 35.96
C SER A 247 56.19 -20.04 35.64
N ALA A 248 57.20 -19.29 36.07
CA ALA A 248 58.60 -19.64 35.91
C ALA A 248 58.92 -20.92 36.72
N LYS A 249 58.45 -20.98 37.97
CA LYS A 249 58.61 -22.15 38.84
C LYS A 249 57.95 -23.42 38.22
N ARG A 250 56.73 -23.31 37.71
CA ARG A 250 56.02 -24.42 37.06
C ARG A 250 56.73 -24.91 35.78
N LEU A 251 57.30 -24.00 35.00
CA LEU A 251 58.09 -24.36 33.82
C LEU A 251 59.39 -25.08 34.23
N LEU A 252 60.04 -24.62 35.27
CA LEU A 252 61.24 -25.26 35.83
C LEU A 252 60.92 -26.67 36.30
N ASP A 253 59.83 -26.88 37.07
CA ASP A 253 59.36 -28.17 37.54
C ASP A 253 59.08 -29.13 36.35
N MET A 254 58.43 -28.66 35.28
CA MET A 254 58.17 -29.48 34.09
C MET A 254 59.45 -29.92 33.37
N ARG A 255 60.45 -29.02 33.24
CA ARG A 255 61.71 -29.35 32.57
C ARG A 255 62.50 -30.38 33.35
N TYR A 256 62.46 -30.29 34.68
CA TYR A 256 63.10 -31.31 35.56
C TYR A 256 62.42 -32.70 35.46
N VAL A 257 61.06 -32.71 35.50
CA VAL A 257 60.31 -33.98 35.39
C VAL A 257 60.51 -34.64 34.01
N LYS A 258 60.71 -33.85 32.94
CA LYS A 258 61.02 -34.37 31.59
C LYS A 258 62.47 -34.81 31.44
N GLY A 259 63.32 -34.61 32.43
CA GLY A 259 64.73 -34.95 32.34
C GLY A 259 65.55 -33.98 31.49
N GLU A 260 65.04 -32.80 31.17
CA GLU A 260 65.69 -31.78 30.33
C GLU A 260 66.75 -31.00 31.07
N ILE A 261 66.72 -31.01 32.39
CA ILE A 261 67.72 -30.38 33.29
C ILE A 261 68.12 -31.32 34.42
N SER A 262 69.37 -31.16 34.90
CA SER A 262 69.92 -31.92 36.02
C SER A 262 69.34 -31.51 37.36
N ARG A 263 69.46 -32.32 38.38
CA ARG A 263 69.01 -31.98 39.71
C ARG A 263 69.73 -30.75 40.27
N GLU A 264 70.98 -30.59 39.95
CA GLU A 264 71.80 -29.46 40.41
C GLU A 264 71.34 -28.15 39.76
N GLU A 265 71.12 -28.15 38.44
CA GLU A 265 70.55 -26.99 37.72
C GLU A 265 69.16 -26.63 38.24
N TYR A 266 68.29 -27.61 38.48
CA TYR A 266 66.97 -27.39 39.04
C TYR A 266 67.06 -26.71 40.42
N LEU A 267 67.89 -27.16 41.35
CA LEU A 267 68.00 -26.62 42.69
C LEU A 267 68.58 -25.17 42.67
N ASN A 268 69.57 -24.92 41.84
CA ASN A 268 70.18 -23.59 41.70
C ASN A 268 69.17 -22.61 41.12
N THR A 269 68.51 -22.92 39.98
CA THR A 269 67.54 -22.03 39.34
C THR A 269 66.29 -21.82 40.22
N ARG A 270 65.88 -22.81 41.00
CA ARG A 270 64.79 -22.66 41.97
C ARG A 270 65.13 -21.67 43.07
N LYS A 271 66.32 -21.72 43.57
CA LYS A 271 66.81 -20.77 44.61
C LYS A 271 66.85 -19.35 44.10
N ASP A 272 67.23 -19.15 42.85
CA ASP A 272 67.25 -17.83 42.19
C ASP A 272 65.83 -17.24 41.96
N LEU A 273 64.84 -18.13 41.75
CA LEU A 273 63.41 -17.72 41.61
C LEU A 273 62.76 -17.47 42.97
N GLU A 274 63.38 -17.79 44.11
CA GLU A 274 62.86 -17.60 45.47
C GLU A 274 63.59 -16.46 46.20
N SER A 275 64.67 -15.92 45.60
CA SER A 275 65.38 -14.75 46.06
C SER A 275 64.81 -13.44 45.54
#